data_dd3adbe382ccaa4207eab07073ce7178
#
_entry.id   dd3adbe382ccaa4207eab07073ce7178
#
_cell.length_a   1.000
_cell.length_b   1.000
_cell.length_c   1.000
_cell.angle_alpha   90.00
_cell.angle_beta   90.00
_cell.angle_gamma   90.00
#
_symmetry.space_group_name_H-M   'P 1'
#
loop_
_entity.id
_entity.type
_entity.pdbx_description
1 polymer ?
#
loop_
_entity_poly.entity_id
_entity_poly.type
_entity_poly.pdbx_seq_one_letter_code
_entity_poly.pdbx_strand_id
1 'polypeptide(L)'
;VVVPYARTVADLFEVLAVVVAEDADTRGDLWRLQPWVPIPSVAAVRPASYLELAAKPAALAGKRFGVPRMFINADADAGTSAKPGIGGPTGQRINTRAAVIGLWEQARQTLQAAGAEVIEVDFPLVSNCEGDRPGAPTVFTRGLVSKEFLHDELWDLSAWAFDDFLRANGDPQLNRL
;
A
#
# COMPACT_ATOMS: atom_id res chain seq x y z
N VAL A 1 3.84 10.15 0.85
CA VAL A 1 4.04 9.16 -0.23
C VAL A 1 3.13 9.51 -1.40
N VAL A 2 3.70 9.72 -2.58
CA VAL A 2 2.95 9.98 -3.81
C VAL A 2 2.84 8.66 -4.58
N VAL A 3 1.61 8.26 -4.90
CA VAL A 3 1.33 7.05 -5.67
C VAL A 3 0.99 7.46 -7.11
N PRO A 4 1.77 7.06 -8.11
CA PRO A 4 1.46 7.37 -9.49
C PRO A 4 0.28 6.55 -10.00
N TYR A 5 -0.57 7.17 -10.82
CA TYR A 5 -1.66 6.52 -11.53
C TYR A 5 -1.46 6.67 -13.03
N ALA A 6 -1.70 5.60 -13.77
CA ALA A 6 -1.61 5.59 -15.21
C ALA A 6 -2.71 4.69 -15.81
N ARG A 7 -3.03 4.88 -17.10
CA ARG A 7 -4.03 4.06 -17.79
C ARG A 7 -3.47 2.72 -18.24
N THR A 8 -2.18 2.67 -18.51
CA THR A 8 -1.50 1.44 -18.93
C THR A 8 -0.29 1.17 -18.05
N VAL A 9 0.15 -0.08 -17.99
CA VAL A 9 1.39 -0.46 -17.29
C VAL A 9 2.62 0.17 -17.96
N ALA A 10 2.60 0.35 -19.27
CA ALA A 10 3.67 1.02 -20.00
C ALA A 10 3.84 2.47 -19.54
N ASP A 11 2.75 3.25 -19.50
CA ASP A 11 2.77 4.62 -19.00
C ASP A 11 3.23 4.69 -17.53
N LEU A 12 2.78 3.73 -16.70
CA LEU A 12 3.22 3.63 -15.32
C LEU A 12 4.73 3.42 -15.23
N PHE A 13 5.30 2.58 -16.08
CA PHE A 13 6.74 2.32 -16.10
C PHE A 13 7.54 3.53 -16.58
N GLU A 14 7.00 4.35 -17.48
CA GLU A 14 7.62 5.63 -17.85
C GLU A 14 7.69 6.57 -16.64
N VAL A 15 6.58 6.70 -15.90
CA VAL A 15 6.56 7.51 -14.67
C VAL A 15 7.53 6.95 -13.63
N LEU A 16 7.54 5.63 -13.40
CA LEU A 16 8.46 5.01 -12.44
C LEU A 16 9.93 5.18 -12.85
N ALA A 17 10.24 5.18 -14.14
CA ALA A 17 11.60 5.43 -14.62
C ALA A 17 12.13 6.82 -14.21
N VAL A 18 11.23 7.79 -14.09
CA VAL A 18 11.57 9.15 -13.65
C VAL A 18 11.58 9.27 -12.12
N VAL A 19 10.51 8.83 -11.44
CA VAL A 19 10.36 9.09 -10.00
C VAL A 19 11.20 8.16 -9.12
N VAL A 20 11.53 6.96 -9.59
CA VAL A 20 12.42 6.02 -8.89
C VAL A 20 13.85 6.21 -9.40
N ALA A 21 14.41 7.35 -9.09
CA ALA A 21 15.76 7.74 -9.48
C ALA A 21 16.60 8.11 -8.26
N GLU A 22 17.92 8.05 -8.39
CA GLU A 22 18.82 8.56 -7.36
C GLU A 22 18.68 10.08 -7.29
N ASP A 23 18.53 10.59 -6.07
CA ASP A 23 18.50 12.02 -5.80
C ASP A 23 19.48 12.32 -4.67
N ALA A 24 20.45 13.18 -4.92
CA ALA A 24 21.45 13.59 -3.93
C ALA A 24 20.87 14.60 -2.91
N ASP A 25 19.77 15.28 -3.23
CA ASP A 25 19.10 16.21 -2.32
C ASP A 25 18.18 15.44 -1.37
N THR A 26 18.52 15.46 -0.09
CA THR A 26 17.75 14.80 0.96
C THR A 26 16.89 15.76 1.77
N ARG A 27 16.84 17.05 1.42
CA ARG A 27 16.03 18.03 2.14
C ARG A 27 14.55 17.65 2.07
N GLY A 28 13.87 17.70 3.21
CA GLY A 28 12.47 17.30 3.31
C GLY A 28 12.21 15.79 3.18
N ASP A 29 13.24 14.95 3.21
CA ASP A 29 13.12 13.50 3.13
C ASP A 29 13.46 12.83 4.47
N LEU A 30 12.48 12.78 5.35
CA LEU A 30 12.62 12.18 6.67
C LEU A 30 13.17 10.75 6.60
N TRP A 31 12.71 9.96 5.63
CA TRP A 31 13.11 8.55 5.54
C TRP A 31 14.58 8.37 5.21
N ARG A 32 15.14 9.20 4.35
CA ARG A 32 16.58 9.15 4.03
C ARG A 32 17.45 9.81 5.08
N LEU A 33 16.89 10.74 5.86
CA LEU A 33 17.63 11.45 6.93
C LEU A 33 17.67 10.66 8.26
N GLN A 34 16.73 9.74 8.48
CA GLN A 34 16.68 8.96 9.73
C GLN A 34 17.83 7.95 9.80
N PRO A 35 18.44 7.73 10.98
CA PRO A 35 19.61 6.84 11.14
C PRO A 35 19.25 5.41 11.58
N TRP A 36 17.97 5.10 11.84
CA TRP A 36 17.54 3.85 12.49
C TRP A 36 17.40 2.68 11.54
N VAL A 37 17.04 2.94 10.30
CA VAL A 37 16.81 1.90 9.28
C VAL A 37 17.70 2.20 8.07
N PRO A 38 18.64 1.31 7.71
CA PRO A 38 19.43 1.47 6.49
C PRO A 38 18.52 1.33 5.27
N ILE A 39 18.50 2.35 4.41
CA ILE A 39 17.77 2.35 3.16
C ILE A 39 18.73 1.98 2.02
N PRO A 40 18.41 0.95 1.22
CA PRO A 40 19.26 0.59 0.08
C PRO A 40 19.25 1.71 -0.97
N SER A 41 20.34 1.85 -1.72
CA SER A 41 20.38 2.79 -2.83
C SER A 41 19.34 2.40 -3.90
N VAL A 42 18.82 3.39 -4.59
CA VAL A 42 17.87 3.16 -5.70
C VAL A 42 18.47 2.22 -6.74
N ALA A 43 19.75 2.39 -7.07
CA ALA A 43 20.46 1.54 -8.03
C ALA A 43 20.50 0.06 -7.63
N ALA A 44 20.47 -0.25 -6.32
CA ALA A 44 20.51 -1.62 -5.82
C ALA A 44 19.15 -2.35 -5.93
N VAL A 45 18.04 -1.61 -5.98
CA VAL A 45 16.69 -2.20 -5.88
C VAL A 45 15.84 -1.99 -7.13
N ARG A 46 16.10 -0.96 -7.93
CA ARG A 46 15.33 -0.72 -9.15
C ARG A 46 15.79 -1.64 -10.28
N PRO A 47 14.89 -2.04 -11.20
CA PRO A 47 15.32 -2.72 -12.43
C PRO A 47 16.21 -1.80 -13.29
N ALA A 48 17.10 -2.39 -14.07
CA ALA A 48 17.95 -1.63 -14.98
C ALA A 48 17.13 -0.76 -15.96
N SER A 49 15.99 -1.28 -16.41
CA SER A 49 15.03 -0.54 -17.23
C SER A 49 13.60 -1.00 -16.93
N TYR A 50 12.75 -0.07 -16.54
CA TYR A 50 11.31 -0.33 -16.39
C TYR A 50 10.64 -0.61 -17.75
N LEU A 51 11.08 0.10 -18.81
CA LEU A 51 10.51 -0.04 -20.16
C LEU A 51 10.79 -1.43 -20.74
N GLU A 52 11.97 -1.99 -20.47
CA GLU A 52 12.27 -3.38 -20.88
C GLU A 52 11.39 -4.41 -20.14
N LEU A 53 10.98 -4.13 -18.92
CA LEU A 53 10.01 -4.99 -18.21
C LEU A 53 8.66 -5.00 -18.92
N ALA A 54 8.20 -3.86 -19.43
CA ALA A 54 6.94 -3.78 -20.18
C ALA A 54 6.96 -4.59 -21.47
N ALA A 55 8.13 -4.71 -22.10
CA ALA A 55 8.31 -5.47 -23.34
C ALA A 55 8.39 -6.99 -23.13
N LYS A 56 8.62 -7.45 -21.90
CA LYS A 56 8.74 -8.90 -21.61
C LYS A 56 7.37 -9.51 -21.39
N PRO A 57 7.02 -10.60 -22.09
CA PRO A 57 5.79 -11.33 -21.78
C PRO A 57 5.82 -11.83 -20.33
N ALA A 58 4.73 -11.60 -19.59
CA ALA A 58 4.61 -12.11 -18.23
C ALA A 58 4.48 -13.63 -18.24
N ALA A 59 5.42 -14.35 -17.64
CA ALA A 59 5.29 -15.77 -17.39
C ALA A 59 4.43 -15.96 -16.13
N LEU A 60 3.14 -16.27 -16.31
CA LEU A 60 2.19 -16.51 -15.22
C LEU A 60 2.15 -17.98 -14.80
N ALA A 61 2.62 -18.91 -15.65
CA ALA A 61 2.67 -20.33 -15.35
C ALA A 61 3.47 -20.59 -14.07
N GLY A 62 2.87 -21.33 -13.13
CA GLY A 62 3.46 -21.65 -11.84
C GLY A 62 3.50 -20.50 -10.82
N LYS A 63 2.98 -19.32 -11.14
CA LYS A 63 2.82 -18.23 -10.16
C LYS A 63 1.62 -18.52 -9.26
N ARG A 64 1.73 -18.12 -7.98
CA ARG A 64 0.67 -18.25 -6.99
C ARG A 64 0.22 -16.88 -6.54
N PHE A 65 -1.09 -16.64 -6.59
CA PHE A 65 -1.72 -15.40 -6.14
C PHE A 65 -2.65 -15.69 -4.98
N GLY A 66 -2.36 -15.09 -3.82
CA GLY A 66 -3.26 -15.09 -2.68
C GLY A 66 -4.27 -13.93 -2.80
N VAL A 67 -5.56 -14.24 -2.71
CA VAL A 67 -6.62 -13.24 -2.80
C VAL A 67 -7.34 -13.18 -1.46
N PRO A 68 -7.24 -12.07 -0.71
CA PRO A 68 -7.92 -11.96 0.57
C PRO A 68 -9.44 -12.01 0.40
N ARG A 69 -10.09 -12.97 1.05
CA ARG A 69 -11.54 -13.20 0.97
C ARG A 69 -12.36 -11.97 1.35
N MET A 70 -11.85 -11.13 2.24
CA MET A 70 -12.53 -9.92 2.67
C MET A 70 -12.77 -8.91 1.53
N PHE A 71 -11.93 -8.88 0.50
CA PHE A 71 -12.06 -7.95 -0.63
C PHE A 71 -13.02 -8.43 -1.73
N ILE A 72 -13.35 -9.71 -1.72
CA ILE A 72 -14.24 -10.34 -2.72
C ILE A 72 -15.57 -10.80 -2.13
N ASN A 73 -15.96 -10.26 -0.99
CA ASN A 73 -17.19 -10.61 -0.25
C ASN A 73 -17.25 -12.07 0.21
N ALA A 74 -16.14 -12.78 0.28
CA ALA A 74 -16.09 -14.20 0.65
C ALA A 74 -15.75 -14.43 2.14
N ASP A 75 -15.63 -13.39 2.95
CA ASP A 75 -15.46 -13.44 4.40
C ASP A 75 -16.65 -12.72 5.08
N ALA A 76 -17.58 -13.48 5.61
CA ALA A 76 -18.79 -12.94 6.22
C ALA A 76 -18.52 -12.22 7.55
N ASP A 77 -17.43 -12.56 8.23
CA ASP A 77 -17.10 -12.00 9.54
C ASP A 77 -16.23 -10.74 9.46
N ALA A 78 -15.60 -10.51 8.32
CA ALA A 78 -14.77 -9.33 8.12
C ALA A 78 -15.56 -8.03 8.26
N GLY A 79 -15.06 -7.10 9.08
CA GLY A 79 -15.66 -5.79 9.29
C GLY A 79 -16.97 -5.81 10.06
N THR A 80 -17.23 -6.85 10.87
CA THR A 80 -18.46 -6.97 11.70
C THR A 80 -18.27 -6.45 13.12
N SER A 81 -17.07 -6.01 13.50
CA SER A 81 -16.82 -5.42 14.81
C SER A 81 -17.51 -4.07 14.97
N ALA A 82 -18.11 -3.85 16.15
CA ALA A 82 -18.66 -2.54 16.52
C ALA A 82 -17.57 -1.49 16.81
N LYS A 83 -16.32 -1.91 17.00
CA LYS A 83 -15.19 -1.05 17.35
C LYS A 83 -13.94 -1.50 16.59
N PRO A 84 -13.85 -1.19 15.30
CA PRO A 84 -12.64 -1.48 14.52
C PRO A 84 -11.43 -0.73 15.09
N GLY A 85 -10.26 -1.34 15.01
CA GLY A 85 -9.05 -0.92 15.72
C GLY A 85 -8.51 0.44 15.33
N ILE A 86 -7.77 0.53 14.21
CA ILE A 86 -7.14 1.78 13.78
C ILE A 86 -8.12 2.70 13.04
N GLY A 87 -9.32 2.23 12.72
CA GLY A 87 -10.31 3.00 11.98
C GLY A 87 -10.02 3.13 10.47
N GLY A 88 -9.07 2.35 9.97
CA GLY A 88 -8.83 2.24 8.54
C GLY A 88 -9.95 1.49 7.81
N PRO A 89 -10.03 1.59 6.48
CA PRO A 89 -11.06 0.91 5.70
C PRO A 89 -11.01 -0.62 5.82
N THR A 90 -9.86 -1.19 6.13
CA THR A 90 -9.67 -2.64 6.28
C THR A 90 -10.27 -3.21 7.57
N GLY A 91 -10.39 -2.41 8.62
CA GLY A 91 -11.07 -2.80 9.86
C GLY A 91 -12.60 -2.75 9.79
N GLN A 92 -13.15 -2.23 8.68
CA GLN A 92 -14.58 -2.07 8.47
C GLN A 92 -15.09 -3.02 7.38
N ARG A 93 -16.42 -3.18 7.29
CA ARG A 93 -17.02 -4.01 6.25
C ARG A 93 -16.72 -3.45 4.86
N ILE A 94 -16.07 -4.26 4.04
CA ILE A 94 -15.85 -3.98 2.63
C ILE A 94 -16.96 -4.69 1.84
N ASN A 95 -17.80 -3.90 1.17
CA ASN A 95 -18.83 -4.41 0.28
C ASN A 95 -18.41 -4.13 -1.15
N THR A 96 -17.75 -5.09 -1.76
CA THR A 96 -17.33 -4.98 -3.16
C THR A 96 -18.51 -5.12 -4.08
N ARG A 97 -18.69 -4.15 -4.98
CA ARG A 97 -19.82 -4.09 -5.92
C ARG A 97 -19.81 -5.30 -6.85
N ALA A 98 -20.99 -5.78 -7.22
CA ALA A 98 -21.14 -6.94 -8.12
C ALA A 98 -20.38 -6.78 -9.44
N ALA A 99 -20.35 -5.57 -10.03
CA ALA A 99 -19.59 -5.31 -11.24
C ALA A 99 -18.08 -5.54 -11.04
N VAL A 100 -17.53 -5.16 -9.89
CA VAL A 100 -16.09 -5.39 -9.56
C VAL A 100 -15.85 -6.88 -9.32
N ILE A 101 -16.76 -7.58 -8.65
CA ILE A 101 -16.69 -9.04 -8.49
C ILE A 101 -16.70 -9.72 -9.88
N GLY A 102 -17.58 -9.28 -10.79
CA GLY A 102 -17.59 -9.81 -12.16
C GLY A 102 -16.26 -9.62 -12.91
N LEU A 103 -15.65 -8.45 -12.77
CA LEU A 103 -14.32 -8.18 -13.35
C LEU A 103 -13.23 -9.04 -12.69
N TRP A 104 -13.32 -9.21 -11.38
CA TRP A 104 -12.42 -10.10 -10.64
C TRP A 104 -12.52 -11.55 -11.13
N GLU A 105 -13.74 -12.09 -11.32
CA GLU A 105 -13.94 -13.45 -11.83
C GLU A 105 -13.35 -13.64 -13.23
N GLN A 106 -13.48 -12.65 -14.11
CA GLN A 106 -12.84 -12.67 -15.42
C GLN A 106 -11.31 -12.67 -15.30
N ALA A 107 -10.75 -11.82 -14.44
CA ALA A 107 -9.32 -11.77 -14.19
C ALA A 107 -8.81 -13.10 -13.62
N ARG A 108 -9.53 -13.70 -12.66
CA ARG A 108 -9.22 -15.00 -12.08
C ARG A 108 -9.13 -16.09 -13.15
N GLN A 109 -10.14 -16.16 -14.01
CA GLN A 109 -10.15 -17.13 -15.12
C GLN A 109 -8.98 -16.92 -16.09
N THR A 110 -8.66 -15.66 -16.41
CA THR A 110 -7.52 -15.31 -17.27
C THR A 110 -6.19 -15.74 -16.65
N LEU A 111 -5.98 -15.48 -15.35
CA LEU A 111 -4.78 -15.89 -14.63
C LEU A 111 -4.63 -17.43 -14.61
N GLN A 112 -5.73 -18.14 -14.31
CA GLN A 112 -5.73 -19.61 -14.29
C GLN A 112 -5.49 -20.21 -15.67
N ALA A 113 -6.10 -19.63 -16.71
CA ALA A 113 -5.86 -20.07 -18.10
C ALA A 113 -4.40 -19.86 -18.55
N ALA A 114 -3.72 -18.85 -17.98
CA ALA A 114 -2.30 -18.61 -18.18
C ALA A 114 -1.39 -19.48 -17.31
N GLY A 115 -1.93 -20.44 -16.56
CA GLY A 115 -1.19 -21.40 -15.74
C GLY A 115 -0.83 -20.90 -14.33
N ALA A 116 -1.44 -19.83 -13.88
CA ALA A 116 -1.28 -19.37 -12.50
C ALA A 116 -2.24 -20.10 -11.55
N GLU A 117 -1.81 -20.27 -10.30
CA GLU A 117 -2.65 -20.72 -9.20
C GLU A 117 -3.25 -19.50 -8.48
N VAL A 118 -4.58 -19.49 -8.31
CA VAL A 118 -5.28 -18.43 -7.58
C VAL A 118 -5.97 -19.03 -6.37
N ILE A 119 -5.59 -18.59 -5.18
CA ILE A 119 -6.01 -19.16 -3.90
C ILE A 119 -6.69 -18.04 -3.09
N GLU A 120 -7.90 -18.31 -2.65
CA GLU A 120 -8.56 -17.46 -1.66
C GLU A 120 -7.93 -17.69 -0.29
N VAL A 121 -7.53 -16.60 0.36
CA VAL A 121 -6.82 -16.64 1.65
C VAL A 121 -7.49 -15.75 2.68
N ASP A 122 -7.27 -16.04 3.94
CA ASP A 122 -7.53 -15.10 5.02
C ASP A 122 -6.51 -13.98 4.98
N PHE A 123 -6.82 -12.86 5.61
CA PHE A 123 -5.87 -11.76 5.77
C PHE A 123 -5.60 -11.53 7.27
N PRO A 124 -4.77 -12.38 7.89
CA PRO A 124 -4.58 -12.37 9.34
C PRO A 124 -3.96 -11.08 9.87
N LEU A 125 -3.29 -10.29 9.05
CA LEU A 125 -2.81 -8.98 9.45
C LEU A 125 -3.98 -8.08 9.91
N VAL A 126 -5.07 -8.06 9.16
CA VAL A 126 -6.28 -7.30 9.51
C VAL A 126 -6.96 -7.89 10.73
N SER A 127 -7.25 -9.20 10.74
CA SER A 127 -7.91 -9.84 11.87
C SER A 127 -7.10 -9.83 13.18
N ASN A 128 -5.78 -9.73 13.09
CA ASN A 128 -4.89 -9.69 14.25
C ASN A 128 -4.53 -8.29 14.75
N CYS A 129 -4.79 -7.24 13.98
CA CYS A 129 -4.33 -5.89 14.29
C CYS A 129 -5.42 -4.82 14.18
N GLU A 130 -6.46 -5.06 13.38
CA GLU A 130 -7.49 -4.06 13.07
C GLU A 130 -8.78 -4.25 13.87
N GLY A 131 -8.94 -5.34 14.62
CA GLY A 131 -10.18 -5.61 15.35
C GLY A 131 -11.40 -5.68 14.45
N ASP A 132 -11.28 -6.27 13.27
CA ASP A 132 -12.29 -6.30 12.21
C ASP A 132 -13.53 -7.13 12.55
N ARG A 133 -13.43 -8.02 13.54
CA ARG A 133 -14.51 -8.91 13.97
C ARG A 133 -14.62 -9.00 15.48
N PRO A 134 -15.76 -9.50 16.03
CA PRO A 134 -15.93 -9.61 17.49
C PRO A 134 -14.83 -10.45 18.13
N GLY A 135 -14.19 -9.89 19.17
CA GLY A 135 -13.11 -10.54 19.89
C GLY A 135 -11.73 -10.50 19.22
N ALA A 136 -11.64 -10.00 17.99
CA ALA A 136 -10.35 -9.84 17.32
C ALA A 136 -9.48 -8.75 18.00
N PRO A 137 -8.18 -8.98 18.16
CA PRO A 137 -7.28 -8.00 18.76
C PRO A 137 -7.03 -6.81 17.84
N THR A 138 -6.60 -5.70 18.42
CA THR A 138 -6.14 -4.50 17.73
C THR A 138 -4.66 -4.26 18.03
N VAL A 139 -4.00 -3.40 17.29
CA VAL A 139 -2.62 -2.98 17.61
C VAL A 139 -2.53 -2.40 19.02
N PHE A 140 -3.59 -1.72 19.48
CA PHE A 140 -3.66 -1.15 20.84
C PHE A 140 -3.83 -2.22 21.90
N THR A 141 -4.78 -3.16 21.73
CA THR A 141 -5.02 -4.23 22.72
C THR A 141 -3.85 -5.22 22.77
N ARG A 142 -3.04 -5.29 21.73
CA ARG A 142 -1.78 -6.05 21.72
C ARG A 142 -0.61 -5.29 22.31
N GLY A 143 -0.77 -4.01 22.64
CA GLY A 143 0.30 -3.17 23.17
C GLY A 143 1.42 -2.86 22.15
N LEU A 144 1.16 -2.98 20.85
CA LEU A 144 2.15 -2.70 19.81
C LEU A 144 2.30 -1.19 19.56
N VAL A 145 1.22 -0.45 19.74
CA VAL A 145 1.17 1.01 19.52
C VAL A 145 0.28 1.62 20.59
N SER A 146 0.67 2.75 21.17
CA SER A 146 -0.21 3.55 22.01
C SER A 146 -1.08 4.49 21.17
N LYS A 147 -2.19 4.95 21.72
CA LYS A 147 -3.05 5.93 21.05
C LYS A 147 -2.36 7.29 20.91
N GLU A 148 -1.60 7.67 21.91
CA GLU A 148 -0.81 8.89 21.94
C GLU A 148 0.22 8.89 20.81
N PHE A 149 0.99 7.79 20.72
CA PHE A 149 1.97 7.65 19.63
C PHE A 149 1.31 7.75 18.25
N LEU A 150 0.16 7.10 18.05
CA LEU A 150 -0.53 7.15 16.76
C LEU A 150 -1.07 8.55 16.46
N HIS A 151 -1.54 9.28 17.48
CA HIS A 151 -1.95 10.67 17.34
C HIS A 151 -0.77 11.54 16.91
N ASP A 152 0.33 11.48 17.63
CA ASP A 152 1.53 12.28 17.35
C ASP A 152 2.09 11.97 15.96
N GLU A 153 2.09 10.70 15.57
CA GLU A 153 2.57 10.27 14.23
C GLU A 153 1.65 10.77 13.11
N LEU A 154 0.34 10.61 13.26
CA LEU A 154 -0.61 10.98 12.20
C LEU A 154 -0.81 12.49 12.06
N TRP A 155 -0.74 13.24 13.14
CA TRP A 155 -1.06 14.67 13.14
C TRP A 155 0.18 15.54 13.28
N ASP A 156 0.93 15.40 14.34
CA ASP A 156 2.03 16.31 14.64
C ASP A 156 3.23 16.11 13.72
N LEU A 157 3.68 14.87 13.56
CA LEU A 157 4.78 14.55 12.64
C LEU A 157 4.40 14.76 11.18
N SER A 158 3.15 14.49 10.81
CA SER A 158 2.69 14.72 9.43
C SER A 158 2.64 16.22 9.12
N ALA A 159 2.10 17.04 10.03
CA ALA A 159 2.08 18.49 9.86
C ALA A 159 3.50 19.06 9.79
N TRP A 160 4.38 18.61 10.67
CA TRP A 160 5.77 19.01 10.66
C TRP A 160 6.49 18.63 9.36
N ALA A 161 6.30 17.39 8.90
CA ALA A 161 6.91 16.90 7.65
C ALA A 161 6.41 17.65 6.41
N PHE A 162 5.13 18.03 6.38
CA PHE A 162 4.59 18.86 5.31
C PHE A 162 5.19 20.26 5.32
N ASP A 163 5.27 20.92 6.49
CA ASP A 163 5.87 22.26 6.59
C ASP A 163 7.34 22.22 6.19
N ASP A 164 8.10 21.22 6.63
CA ASP A 164 9.50 21.05 6.25
C ASP A 164 9.66 20.83 4.73
N PHE A 165 8.83 20.00 4.12
CA PHE A 165 8.80 19.79 2.69
C PHE A 165 8.50 21.07 1.90
N LEU A 166 7.49 21.83 2.33
CA LEU A 166 7.12 23.10 1.67
C LEU A 166 8.25 24.12 1.75
N ARG A 167 8.92 24.22 2.90
CA ARG A 167 10.08 25.10 3.06
C ARG A 167 11.25 24.66 2.19
N ALA A 168 11.53 23.36 2.13
CA ALA A 168 12.60 22.81 1.30
C ALA A 168 12.35 23.02 -0.20
N ASN A 169 11.08 22.98 -0.62
CA ASN A 169 10.68 23.21 -2.00
C ASN A 169 10.90 24.66 -2.46
N GLY A 170 10.85 25.64 -1.54
CA GLY A 170 11.22 27.03 -1.80
C GLY A 170 10.25 27.80 -2.70
N ASP A 171 9.01 27.33 -2.88
CA ASP A 171 7.98 28.09 -3.61
C ASP A 171 7.62 29.36 -2.84
N PRO A 172 7.65 30.56 -3.46
CA PRO A 172 7.38 31.81 -2.74
C PRO A 172 5.94 31.97 -2.26
N GLN A 173 5.00 31.24 -2.85
CA GLN A 173 3.57 31.30 -2.51
C GLN A 173 3.12 30.13 -1.64
N LEU A 174 3.82 28.98 -1.71
CA LEU A 174 3.48 27.75 -0.99
C LEU A 174 4.71 27.24 -0.24
N ASN A 175 5.10 27.90 0.83
CA ASN A 175 6.32 27.60 1.59
C ASN A 175 6.09 27.30 3.08
N ARG A 176 4.85 27.22 3.51
CA ARG A 176 4.41 26.84 4.87
C ARG A 176 3.02 26.20 4.85
N LEU A 177 2.68 25.44 5.88
CA LEU A 177 1.31 25.09 6.22
C LEU A 177 0.54 26.30 6.73
#